data_06dde39ed3a4e332ea055f1300154557
#
_entry.id   06dde39ed3a4e332ea055f1300154557
#
_cell.length_a   1.000
_cell.length_b   1.000
_cell.length_c   1.000
_cell.angle_alpha   90.00
_cell.angle_beta   90.00
_cell.angle_gamma   90.00
#
_symmetry.space_group_name_H-M   'P 1'
#
loop_
_entity.id
_entity.type
_entity.pdbx_description
1 polymer ?
#
loop_
_entity_poly.entity_id
_entity_poly.type
_entity_poly.pdbx_seq_one_letter_code
_entity_poly.pdbx_strand_id
1 'polypeptide(L)'
;MADADPTTGNAGILAVIPAYNEAPRIAPVVRGLLAQGLPVLVVDDGSRDHTARVAAAAGATVLRRANGGKGTAIITGCRWAVAHGWRRVLLLDGDGQHDPREAPLLIAAGRGGADLVIGRRSLRPERQPRYRRCFNRLSSLLVTLAAGRQVRDSQSGFRFCDPRLLLSLPLAGRRYDLETEVCILAARAGLRLAEVPISVIYNDKVSGVHPLYDTLRFFRAVVMSVSRCRGGHRLAPLPAMATPAPAVTAAPAAPAVTRVHPGPGLEARLATAR
;
A
#
# COMPACT_ATOMS: atom_id res chain seq x y z
N MET A 1 -35.05 10.67 14.12
CA MET A 1 -33.66 10.87 13.70
C MET A 1 -33.13 9.51 13.32
N ALA A 2 -33.00 9.23 12.04
CA ALA A 2 -32.48 7.95 11.58
C ALA A 2 -30.98 7.92 11.88
N ASP A 3 -30.55 6.92 12.67
CA ASP A 3 -29.14 6.60 12.87
C ASP A 3 -28.50 6.37 11.51
N ALA A 4 -27.60 7.26 11.11
CA ALA A 4 -26.81 7.07 9.90
C ALA A 4 -25.97 5.79 10.09
N ASP A 5 -26.28 4.77 9.30
CA ASP A 5 -25.55 3.50 9.27
C ASP A 5 -24.05 3.79 9.15
N PRO A 6 -23.20 3.42 10.14
CA PRO A 6 -21.77 3.67 10.10
C PRO A 6 -21.05 2.97 8.94
N THR A 7 -21.77 2.19 8.13
CA THR A 7 -21.25 1.49 6.95
C THR A 7 -21.33 2.33 5.65
N THR A 8 -22.06 3.43 5.64
CA THR A 8 -22.33 4.22 4.42
C THR A 8 -21.33 5.35 4.13
N GLY A 9 -20.49 5.73 5.11
CA GLY A 9 -19.43 6.73 4.95
C GLY A 9 -18.03 6.12 4.90
N ASN A 10 -17.00 6.91 4.59
CA ASN A 10 -15.58 6.51 4.64
C ASN A 10 -15.05 6.37 6.09
N ALA A 11 -15.95 6.23 7.07
CA ALA A 11 -15.59 6.06 8.48
C ALA A 11 -14.70 4.82 8.68
N GLY A 12 -13.59 5.00 9.39
CA GLY A 12 -12.62 3.94 9.67
C GLY A 12 -11.67 3.59 8.52
N ILE A 13 -11.66 4.36 7.42
CA ILE A 13 -10.73 4.21 6.30
C ILE A 13 -9.67 5.31 6.37
N LEU A 14 -8.40 4.93 6.30
CA LEU A 14 -7.25 5.83 6.20
C LEU A 14 -6.56 5.63 4.86
N ALA A 15 -6.33 6.70 4.12
CA ALA A 15 -5.44 6.67 2.97
C ALA A 15 -3.98 6.75 3.44
N VAL A 16 -3.14 5.79 3.04
CA VAL A 16 -1.71 5.73 3.39
C VAL A 16 -0.88 5.86 2.13
N ILE A 17 -0.03 6.88 2.08
CA ILE A 17 0.82 7.21 0.95
C ILE A 17 2.29 7.06 1.35
N PRO A 18 3.01 6.02 0.90
CA PRO A 18 4.46 5.99 1.00
C PRO A 18 5.05 7.00 0.01
N ALA A 19 5.95 7.87 0.48
CA ALA A 19 6.54 8.92 -0.34
C ALA A 19 8.06 9.01 -0.13
N TYR A 20 8.79 9.20 -1.22
CA TYR A 20 10.22 9.49 -1.22
C TYR A 20 10.59 10.40 -2.40
N ASN A 21 10.96 11.66 -2.11
CA ASN A 21 11.27 12.68 -3.11
C ASN A 21 10.11 12.92 -4.11
N GLU A 22 8.91 13.15 -3.59
CA GLU A 22 7.69 13.39 -4.38
C GLU A 22 7.12 14.81 -4.19
N ALA A 23 7.93 15.77 -3.73
CA ALA A 23 7.49 17.15 -3.50
C ALA A 23 6.71 17.76 -4.68
N PRO A 24 7.07 17.53 -5.96
CA PRO A 24 6.32 18.10 -7.09
C PRO A 24 4.93 17.50 -7.30
N ARG A 25 4.64 16.30 -6.75
CA ARG A 25 3.46 15.50 -7.12
C ARG A 25 2.54 15.17 -5.96
N ILE A 26 3.05 15.21 -4.72
CA ILE A 26 2.32 14.72 -3.55
C ILE A 26 1.07 15.56 -3.23
N ALA A 27 1.10 16.88 -3.42
CA ALA A 27 0.01 17.75 -3.02
C ALA A 27 -1.32 17.48 -3.76
N PRO A 28 -1.35 17.31 -5.11
CA PRO A 28 -2.57 16.93 -5.81
C PRO A 28 -3.14 15.58 -5.34
N VAL A 29 -2.28 14.59 -5.06
CA VAL A 29 -2.70 13.26 -4.57
C VAL A 29 -3.37 13.38 -3.22
N VAL A 30 -2.74 14.10 -2.27
CA VAL A 30 -3.30 14.34 -0.93
C VAL A 30 -4.64 15.05 -1.02
N ARG A 31 -4.71 16.18 -1.74
CA ARG A 31 -5.96 16.94 -1.89
C ARG A 31 -7.06 16.13 -2.56
N GLY A 32 -6.73 15.31 -3.56
CA GLY A 32 -7.69 14.45 -4.25
C GLY A 32 -8.33 13.42 -3.32
N LEU A 33 -7.56 12.84 -2.39
CA LEU A 33 -8.08 11.90 -1.39
C LEU A 33 -8.89 12.61 -0.30
N LEU A 34 -8.42 13.76 0.18
CA LEU A 34 -9.17 14.58 1.15
C LEU A 34 -10.53 15.02 0.58
N ALA A 35 -10.59 15.37 -0.71
CA ALA A 35 -11.84 15.72 -1.40
C ALA A 35 -12.82 14.54 -1.49
N GLN A 36 -12.36 13.29 -1.34
CA GLN A 36 -13.18 12.08 -1.21
C GLN A 36 -13.60 11.81 0.25
N GLY A 37 -13.28 12.71 1.19
CA GLY A 37 -13.54 12.51 2.61
C GLY A 37 -12.65 11.45 3.27
N LEU A 38 -11.50 11.16 2.69
CA LEU A 38 -10.54 10.20 3.22
C LEU A 38 -9.43 10.94 3.97
N PRO A 39 -9.24 10.73 5.28
CA PRO A 39 -8.05 11.17 6.00
C PRO A 39 -6.79 10.59 5.38
N VAL A 40 -5.73 11.38 5.31
CA VAL A 40 -4.49 11.00 4.62
C VAL A 40 -3.31 10.97 5.58
N LEU A 41 -2.60 9.84 5.60
CA LEU A 41 -1.29 9.67 6.22
C LEU A 41 -0.23 9.54 5.12
N VAL A 42 0.70 10.48 5.06
CA VAL A 42 1.90 10.38 4.23
C VAL A 42 3.04 9.82 5.08
N VAL A 43 3.61 8.70 4.66
CA VAL A 43 4.82 8.14 5.27
C VAL A 43 6.01 8.57 4.43
N ASP A 44 6.71 9.62 4.88
CA ASP A 44 7.92 10.13 4.24
C ASP A 44 9.11 9.24 4.58
N ASP A 45 9.57 8.46 3.62
CA ASP A 45 10.66 7.49 3.74
C ASP A 45 12.05 8.16 3.64
N GLY A 46 12.25 9.26 4.37
CA GLY A 46 13.51 9.96 4.46
C GLY A 46 13.83 10.82 3.24
N SER A 47 12.81 11.51 2.69
CA SER A 47 13.00 12.43 1.56
C SER A 47 14.06 13.49 1.85
N ARG A 48 14.81 13.83 0.81
CA ARG A 48 15.81 14.90 0.81
C ARG A 48 15.27 16.21 0.29
N ASP A 49 14.12 16.17 -0.37
CA ASP A 49 13.39 17.33 -0.86
C ASP A 49 12.30 17.80 0.15
N HIS A 50 11.42 18.66 -0.30
CA HIS A 50 10.36 19.23 0.53
C HIS A 50 9.10 18.37 0.64
N THR A 51 9.15 17.06 0.31
CA THR A 51 7.97 16.15 0.29
C THR A 51 7.14 16.25 1.56
N ALA A 52 7.75 16.10 2.74
CA ALA A 52 7.04 16.14 4.01
C ALA A 52 6.32 17.48 4.24
N ARG A 53 6.98 18.60 3.92
CA ARG A 53 6.40 19.95 4.09
C ARG A 53 5.26 20.17 3.12
N VAL A 54 5.40 19.76 1.88
CA VAL A 54 4.35 19.90 0.85
C VAL A 54 3.14 19.03 1.17
N ALA A 55 3.35 17.80 1.64
CA ALA A 55 2.28 16.92 2.07
C ALA A 55 1.50 17.48 3.26
N ALA A 56 2.21 17.99 4.28
CA ALA A 56 1.60 18.64 5.44
C ALA A 56 0.80 19.88 5.04
N ALA A 57 1.34 20.74 4.20
CA ALA A 57 0.64 21.92 3.67
C ALA A 57 -0.58 21.55 2.82
N ALA A 58 -0.62 20.37 2.22
CA ALA A 58 -1.78 19.85 1.50
C ALA A 58 -2.87 19.28 2.41
N GLY A 59 -2.63 19.16 3.74
CA GLY A 59 -3.59 18.68 4.73
C GLY A 59 -3.36 17.24 5.22
N ALA A 60 -2.27 16.58 4.84
CA ALA A 60 -1.97 15.24 5.32
C ALA A 60 -1.34 15.24 6.71
N THR A 61 -1.62 14.22 7.50
CA THR A 61 -0.75 13.81 8.62
C THR A 61 0.54 13.26 8.02
N VAL A 62 1.70 13.68 8.53
CA VAL A 62 2.99 13.25 7.99
C VAL A 62 3.80 12.51 9.05
N LEU A 63 4.22 11.29 8.70
CA LEU A 63 5.10 10.46 9.50
C LEU A 63 6.46 10.35 8.80
N ARG A 64 7.51 10.95 9.37
CA ARG A 64 8.87 10.84 8.81
C ARG A 64 9.65 9.69 9.43
N ARG A 65 10.42 8.99 8.62
CA ARG A 65 11.31 7.91 9.03
C ARG A 65 12.63 7.93 8.25
N ALA A 66 13.62 7.19 8.71
CA ALA A 66 14.83 6.93 7.92
C ALA A 66 14.47 6.09 6.68
N ASN A 67 15.16 6.33 5.54
CA ASN A 67 14.91 5.60 4.31
C ASN A 67 15.12 4.09 4.51
N GLY A 68 14.10 3.31 4.20
CA GLY A 68 14.10 1.86 4.29
C GLY A 68 13.41 1.19 3.10
N GLY A 69 12.92 1.99 2.17
CA GLY A 69 12.22 1.57 0.97
C GLY A 69 10.70 1.55 1.13
N LYS A 70 10.01 1.62 -0.02
CA LYS A 70 8.55 1.73 -0.15
C LYS A 70 7.79 0.70 0.70
N GLY A 71 8.19 -0.58 0.64
CA GLY A 71 7.56 -1.64 1.42
C GLY A 71 7.62 -1.39 2.92
N THR A 72 8.76 -0.92 3.43
CA THR A 72 8.90 -0.56 4.85
C THR A 72 8.03 0.64 5.22
N ALA A 73 7.90 1.63 4.33
CA ALA A 73 7.01 2.77 4.55
C ALA A 73 5.54 2.33 4.62
N ILE A 74 5.09 1.43 3.74
CA ILE A 74 3.74 0.84 3.76
C ILE A 74 3.49 0.14 5.11
N ILE A 75 4.40 -0.73 5.55
CA ILE A 75 4.25 -1.46 6.83
C ILE A 75 4.23 -0.47 8.02
N THR A 76 5.04 0.58 7.98
CA THR A 76 5.03 1.63 9.00
C THR A 76 3.66 2.34 9.05
N GLY A 77 3.10 2.69 7.89
CA GLY A 77 1.77 3.29 7.80
C GLY A 77 0.66 2.36 8.28
N CYS A 78 0.73 1.06 7.95
CA CYS A 78 -0.21 0.06 8.46
C CYS A 78 -0.14 -0.10 9.98
N ARG A 79 1.06 -0.12 10.57
CA ARG A 79 1.24 -0.15 12.03
C ARG A 79 0.66 1.09 12.70
N TRP A 80 0.92 2.25 12.14
CA TRP A 80 0.33 3.51 12.61
C TRP A 80 -1.19 3.47 12.53
N ALA A 81 -1.76 3.01 11.42
CA ALA A 81 -3.20 2.85 11.24
C ALA A 81 -3.83 1.96 12.31
N VAL A 82 -3.24 0.79 12.57
CA VAL A 82 -3.71 -0.14 13.61
C VAL A 82 -3.64 0.49 15.01
N ALA A 83 -2.52 1.15 15.34
CA ALA A 83 -2.33 1.82 16.63
C ALA A 83 -3.32 2.96 16.88
N HIS A 84 -3.87 3.55 15.81
CA HIS A 84 -4.86 4.64 15.88
C HIS A 84 -6.30 4.17 15.59
N GLY A 85 -6.56 2.86 15.63
CA GLY A 85 -7.92 2.29 15.53
C GLY A 85 -8.52 2.27 14.12
N TRP A 86 -7.73 2.51 13.06
CA TRP A 86 -8.21 2.44 11.69
C TRP A 86 -8.48 1.00 11.27
N ARG A 87 -9.66 0.76 10.71
CA ARG A 87 -10.11 -0.60 10.32
C ARG A 87 -9.69 -0.99 8.92
N ARG A 88 -9.53 -0.03 8.04
CA ARG A 88 -9.17 -0.22 6.64
C ARG A 88 -8.12 0.78 6.21
N VAL A 89 -7.26 0.39 5.29
CA VAL A 89 -6.31 1.29 4.63
C VAL A 89 -6.52 1.25 3.12
N LEU A 90 -6.45 2.44 2.54
CA LEU A 90 -6.31 2.63 1.11
C LEU A 90 -4.86 3.03 0.84
N LEU A 91 -4.10 2.14 0.24
CA LEU A 91 -2.72 2.40 -0.17
C LEU A 91 -2.72 3.07 -1.54
N LEU A 92 -1.94 4.12 -1.71
CA LEU A 92 -1.81 4.84 -2.97
C LEU A 92 -0.39 5.40 -3.10
N ASP A 93 0.19 5.36 -4.30
CA ASP A 93 1.52 5.93 -4.54
C ASP A 93 1.47 7.46 -4.59
N GLY A 94 2.51 8.12 -4.04
CA GLY A 94 2.61 9.58 -3.98
C GLY A 94 3.04 10.25 -5.29
N ASP A 95 3.24 9.46 -6.36
CA ASP A 95 3.80 9.92 -7.63
C ASP A 95 2.78 10.47 -8.64
N GLY A 96 1.49 10.45 -8.28
CA GLY A 96 0.42 10.97 -9.11
C GLY A 96 0.08 10.11 -10.33
N GLN A 97 0.54 8.86 -10.41
CA GLN A 97 0.19 7.95 -11.51
C GLN A 97 -1.18 7.30 -11.35
N HIS A 98 -1.75 7.32 -10.15
CA HIS A 98 -3.09 6.86 -9.85
C HIS A 98 -4.04 8.04 -9.61
N ASP A 99 -5.25 7.94 -10.11
CA ASP A 99 -6.28 8.96 -9.90
C ASP A 99 -6.96 8.74 -8.53
N PRO A 100 -6.84 9.67 -7.58
CA PRO A 100 -7.51 9.56 -6.29
C PRO A 100 -9.04 9.43 -6.41
N ARG A 101 -9.65 9.93 -7.49
CA ARG A 101 -11.10 9.84 -7.74
C ARG A 101 -11.59 8.41 -7.95
N GLU A 102 -10.70 7.46 -8.20
CA GLU A 102 -11.02 6.03 -8.33
C GLU A 102 -11.02 5.29 -6.99
N ALA A 103 -10.68 5.95 -5.88
CA ALA A 103 -10.73 5.37 -4.53
C ALA A 103 -12.08 4.72 -4.18
N PRO A 104 -13.25 5.31 -4.50
CA PRO A 104 -14.55 4.71 -4.23
C PRO A 104 -14.74 3.33 -4.87
N LEU A 105 -14.13 3.08 -6.04
CA LEU A 105 -14.22 1.78 -6.73
C LEU A 105 -13.57 0.65 -5.91
N LEU A 106 -12.38 0.92 -5.36
CA LEU A 106 -11.66 -0.05 -4.52
C LEU A 106 -12.39 -0.27 -3.19
N ILE A 107 -12.88 0.81 -2.59
CA ILE A 107 -13.64 0.77 -1.34
C ILE A 107 -14.91 -0.06 -1.52
N ALA A 108 -15.66 0.15 -2.60
CA ALA A 108 -16.87 -0.60 -2.91
C ALA A 108 -16.58 -2.10 -3.07
N ALA A 109 -15.53 -2.48 -3.79
CA ALA A 109 -15.12 -3.88 -3.92
C ALA A 109 -14.73 -4.52 -2.58
N GLY A 110 -14.06 -3.77 -1.69
CA GLY A 110 -13.74 -4.24 -0.35
C GLY A 110 -14.97 -4.41 0.53
N ARG A 111 -15.95 -3.49 0.44
CA ARG A 111 -17.26 -3.63 1.11
C ARG A 111 -18.05 -4.81 0.57
N GLY A 112 -17.91 -5.14 -0.71
CA GLY A 112 -18.49 -6.34 -1.34
C GLY A 112 -17.86 -7.65 -0.88
N GLY A 113 -16.95 -7.59 0.11
CA GLY A 113 -16.41 -8.76 0.79
C GLY A 113 -15.02 -9.19 0.33
N ALA A 114 -14.31 -8.43 -0.49
CA ALA A 114 -12.92 -8.70 -0.80
C ALA A 114 -12.02 -8.34 0.41
N ASP A 115 -11.07 -9.23 0.72
CA ASP A 115 -10.11 -9.03 1.81
C ASP A 115 -8.94 -8.14 1.37
N LEU A 116 -8.55 -8.27 0.09
CA LEU A 116 -7.56 -7.44 -0.58
C LEU A 116 -8.08 -7.02 -1.95
N VAL A 117 -8.20 -5.72 -2.19
CA VAL A 117 -8.55 -5.16 -3.49
C VAL A 117 -7.29 -4.57 -4.12
N ILE A 118 -7.11 -4.82 -5.41
CA ILE A 118 -5.99 -4.34 -6.22
C ILE A 118 -6.55 -3.49 -7.36
N GLY A 119 -6.13 -2.24 -7.45
CA GLY A 119 -6.41 -1.40 -8.60
C GLY A 119 -5.59 -1.89 -9.79
N ARG A 120 -6.20 -2.63 -10.70
CA ARG A 120 -5.55 -3.15 -11.91
C ARG A 120 -5.42 -2.06 -12.95
N ARG A 121 -4.20 -1.69 -13.27
CA ARG A 121 -3.90 -0.63 -14.22
C ARG A 121 -4.34 -1.00 -15.64
N SER A 122 -5.16 -0.14 -16.24
CA SER A 122 -5.54 -0.21 -17.65
C SER A 122 -4.41 0.39 -18.49
N LEU A 123 -3.36 -0.41 -18.74
CA LEU A 123 -2.17 0.03 -19.45
C LEU A 123 -2.50 0.23 -20.93
N ARG A 124 -2.13 1.39 -21.49
CA ARG A 124 -2.25 1.67 -22.91
C ARG A 124 -1.05 1.05 -23.66
N PRO A 125 -1.28 0.04 -24.52
CA PRO A 125 -0.20 -0.69 -25.18
C PRO A 125 0.69 0.20 -26.05
N GLU A 126 0.11 1.24 -26.67
CA GLU A 126 0.80 2.18 -27.56
C GLU A 126 1.82 3.06 -26.81
N ARG A 127 1.64 3.27 -25.49
CA ARG A 127 2.54 4.07 -24.66
C ARG A 127 3.61 3.25 -23.93
N GLN A 128 3.67 1.94 -24.19
CA GLN A 128 4.64 1.05 -23.53
C GLN A 128 5.55 0.35 -24.56
N PRO A 129 6.86 0.34 -24.34
CA PRO A 129 7.79 -0.47 -25.14
C PRO A 129 7.40 -1.95 -25.12
N ARG A 130 7.61 -2.66 -26.25
CA ARG A 130 7.24 -4.08 -26.39
C ARG A 130 7.85 -4.97 -25.31
N TYR A 131 9.12 -4.74 -24.94
CA TYR A 131 9.80 -5.52 -23.90
C TYR A 131 9.13 -5.37 -22.52
N ARG A 132 8.65 -4.18 -22.15
CA ARG A 132 7.91 -3.97 -20.90
C ARG A 132 6.57 -4.72 -20.87
N ARG A 133 5.89 -4.80 -22.01
CA ARG A 133 4.65 -5.58 -22.13
C ARG A 133 4.90 -7.07 -21.95
N CYS A 134 5.95 -7.62 -22.60
CA CYS A 134 6.35 -9.01 -22.42
C CYS A 134 6.73 -9.30 -20.96
N PHE A 135 7.53 -8.44 -20.34
CA PHE A 135 7.92 -8.58 -18.95
C PHE A 135 6.71 -8.54 -17.99
N ASN A 136 5.79 -7.59 -18.17
CA ASN A 136 4.59 -7.50 -17.36
C ASN A 136 3.70 -8.74 -17.48
N ARG A 137 3.55 -9.28 -18.70
CA ARG A 137 2.79 -10.54 -18.93
C ARG A 137 3.45 -11.74 -18.25
N LEU A 138 4.74 -11.88 -18.41
CA LEU A 138 5.52 -12.96 -17.78
C LEU A 138 5.46 -12.85 -16.24
N SER A 139 5.65 -11.66 -15.70
CA SER A 139 5.55 -11.41 -14.27
C SER A 139 4.17 -11.76 -13.72
N SER A 140 3.09 -11.35 -14.40
CA SER A 140 1.72 -11.68 -14.00
C SER A 140 1.45 -13.18 -14.08
N LEU A 141 1.97 -13.88 -15.08
CA LEU A 141 1.87 -15.33 -15.20
C LEU A 141 2.57 -16.03 -14.03
N LEU A 142 3.80 -15.65 -13.72
CA LEU A 142 4.57 -16.24 -12.61
C LEU A 142 3.89 -16.01 -11.26
N VAL A 143 3.36 -14.80 -11.04
CA VAL A 143 2.59 -14.52 -9.82
C VAL A 143 1.30 -15.33 -9.78
N THR A 144 0.58 -15.48 -10.89
CA THR A 144 -0.62 -16.31 -11.01
C THR A 144 -0.33 -17.77 -10.64
N LEU A 145 0.75 -18.34 -11.18
CA LEU A 145 1.17 -19.71 -10.85
C LEU A 145 1.59 -19.83 -9.37
N ALA A 146 2.36 -18.87 -8.87
CA ALA A 146 2.79 -18.84 -7.48
C ALA A 146 1.63 -18.64 -6.50
N ALA A 147 0.65 -17.84 -6.85
CA ALA A 147 -0.54 -17.56 -6.05
C ALA A 147 -1.59 -18.68 -6.09
N GLY A 148 -1.58 -19.53 -7.14
CA GLY A 148 -2.59 -20.55 -7.39
C GLY A 148 -3.94 -19.97 -7.87
N ARG A 149 -3.98 -18.68 -8.22
CA ARG A 149 -5.16 -17.97 -8.77
C ARG A 149 -4.72 -16.81 -9.63
N GLN A 150 -5.60 -16.38 -10.54
CA GLN A 150 -5.28 -15.31 -11.46
C GLN A 150 -5.02 -13.97 -10.73
N VAL A 151 -3.85 -13.37 -10.99
CA VAL A 151 -3.45 -12.02 -10.58
C VAL A 151 -2.91 -11.30 -11.82
N ARG A 152 -3.60 -10.25 -12.26
CA ARG A 152 -3.28 -9.56 -13.51
C ARG A 152 -2.34 -8.38 -13.33
N ASP A 153 -2.36 -7.73 -12.15
CA ASP A 153 -1.47 -6.61 -11.83
C ASP A 153 -0.96 -6.69 -10.38
N SER A 154 0.04 -7.52 -10.14
CA SER A 154 0.64 -7.70 -8.82
C SER A 154 1.48 -6.51 -8.33
N GLN A 155 1.83 -5.59 -9.22
CA GLN A 155 2.74 -4.47 -8.93
C GLN A 155 2.04 -3.13 -8.72
N SER A 156 0.71 -3.10 -8.83
CA SER A 156 -0.05 -1.88 -8.54
C SER A 156 0.06 -1.50 -7.06
N GLY A 157 0.38 -0.24 -6.79
CA GLY A 157 0.42 0.32 -5.43
C GLY A 157 -0.94 0.78 -4.94
N PHE A 158 -1.98 0.84 -5.79
CA PHE A 158 -3.32 1.24 -5.41
C PHE A 158 -4.08 0.02 -4.88
N ARG A 159 -4.24 -0.06 -3.56
CA ARG A 159 -4.82 -1.22 -2.88
C ARG A 159 -5.73 -0.81 -1.75
N PHE A 160 -6.68 -1.68 -1.42
CA PHE A 160 -7.55 -1.51 -0.27
C PHE A 160 -7.64 -2.81 0.53
N CYS A 161 -7.39 -2.75 1.84
CA CYS A 161 -7.43 -3.93 2.71
C CYS A 161 -7.52 -3.55 4.21
N ASP A 162 -7.65 -4.56 5.06
CA ASP A 162 -7.39 -4.43 6.49
C ASP A 162 -5.87 -4.32 6.74
N PRO A 163 -5.36 -3.30 7.43
CA PRO A 163 -3.93 -3.17 7.71
C PRO A 163 -3.36 -4.34 8.51
N ARG A 164 -4.17 -4.97 9.38
CA ARG A 164 -3.74 -6.14 10.18
C ARG A 164 -3.47 -7.34 9.31
N LEU A 165 -4.21 -7.49 8.20
CA LEU A 165 -3.98 -8.52 7.21
C LEU A 165 -2.56 -8.42 6.65
N LEU A 166 -2.12 -7.22 6.23
CA LEU A 166 -0.75 -7.03 5.75
C LEU A 166 0.29 -7.34 6.84
N LEU A 167 0.00 -6.95 8.08
CA LEU A 167 0.92 -7.17 9.20
C LEU A 167 0.98 -8.64 9.67
N SER A 168 -0.03 -9.47 9.35
CA SER A 168 -0.06 -10.89 9.67
C SER A 168 0.67 -11.76 8.64
N LEU A 169 0.90 -11.23 7.43
CA LEU A 169 1.63 -11.96 6.40
C LEU A 169 3.14 -12.00 6.72
N PRO A 170 3.84 -13.12 6.44
CA PRO A 170 5.28 -13.24 6.65
C PRO A 170 6.07 -12.50 5.56
N LEU A 171 5.87 -11.18 5.49
CA LEU A 171 6.48 -10.29 4.50
C LEU A 171 7.96 -10.05 4.80
N ALA A 172 8.79 -10.08 3.77
CA ALA A 172 10.21 -9.71 3.84
C ALA A 172 10.59 -8.63 2.83
N GLY A 173 9.72 -8.33 1.87
CA GLY A 173 9.90 -7.29 0.87
C GLY A 173 9.99 -5.92 1.52
N ARG A 174 11.06 -5.17 1.16
CA ARG A 174 11.29 -3.82 1.70
C ARG A 174 11.06 -2.72 0.67
N ARG A 175 10.98 -3.10 -0.61
CA ARG A 175 10.82 -2.18 -1.75
C ARG A 175 9.61 -2.60 -2.60
N TYR A 176 9.74 -2.61 -3.92
CA TYR A 176 8.72 -3.01 -4.90
C TYR A 176 8.39 -4.52 -4.90
N ASP A 177 9.15 -5.32 -4.19
CA ASP A 177 8.94 -6.74 -3.95
C ASP A 177 7.76 -7.01 -3.00
N LEU A 178 7.45 -6.07 -2.10
CA LEU A 178 6.35 -6.21 -1.13
C LEU A 178 5.01 -6.44 -1.82
N GLU A 179 4.68 -5.69 -2.87
CA GLU A 179 3.41 -5.78 -3.57
C GLU A 179 3.19 -7.17 -4.17
N THR A 180 4.24 -7.77 -4.71
CA THR A 180 4.20 -9.13 -5.26
C THR A 180 4.05 -10.16 -4.15
N GLU A 181 4.81 -10.05 -3.06
CA GLU A 181 4.69 -10.94 -1.89
C GLU A 181 3.28 -10.93 -1.30
N VAL A 182 2.70 -9.74 -1.11
CA VAL A 182 1.34 -9.59 -0.59
C VAL A 182 0.33 -10.35 -1.45
N CYS A 183 0.42 -10.24 -2.79
CA CYS A 183 -0.50 -10.96 -3.68
C CYS A 183 -0.38 -12.48 -3.54
N ILE A 184 0.85 -13.01 -3.53
CA ILE A 184 1.08 -14.45 -3.45
C ILE A 184 0.66 -14.98 -2.08
N LEU A 185 1.10 -14.34 -1.00
CA LEU A 185 0.84 -14.81 0.36
C LEU A 185 -0.64 -14.69 0.72
N ALA A 186 -1.30 -13.59 0.36
CA ALA A 186 -2.72 -13.41 0.58
C ALA A 186 -3.56 -14.46 -0.17
N ALA A 187 -3.24 -14.70 -1.47
CA ALA A 187 -3.93 -15.71 -2.25
C ALA A 187 -3.77 -17.11 -1.68
N ARG A 188 -2.55 -17.50 -1.30
CA ARG A 188 -2.28 -18.82 -0.70
C ARG A 188 -2.85 -19.00 0.70
N ALA A 189 -3.06 -17.89 1.41
CA ALA A 189 -3.76 -17.89 2.69
C ALA A 189 -5.29 -18.02 2.55
N GLY A 190 -5.80 -18.15 1.33
CA GLY A 190 -7.23 -18.30 1.06
C GLY A 190 -8.02 -17.00 1.11
N LEU A 191 -7.35 -15.84 1.15
CA LEU A 191 -8.02 -14.55 1.19
C LEU A 191 -8.70 -14.23 -0.15
N ARG A 192 -9.82 -13.51 -0.09
CA ARG A 192 -10.58 -13.08 -1.27
C ARG A 192 -9.93 -11.86 -1.89
N LEU A 193 -9.24 -12.07 -3.02
CA LEU A 193 -8.65 -10.99 -3.82
C LEU A 193 -9.64 -10.54 -4.87
N ALA A 194 -9.78 -9.22 -5.03
CA ALA A 194 -10.51 -8.60 -6.14
C ALA A 194 -9.59 -7.65 -6.90
N GLU A 195 -9.78 -7.57 -8.21
CA GLU A 195 -9.09 -6.60 -9.08
C GLU A 195 -10.12 -5.66 -9.68
N VAL A 196 -9.91 -4.37 -9.50
CA VAL A 196 -10.75 -3.30 -10.04
C VAL A 196 -9.96 -2.56 -11.12
N PRO A 197 -10.48 -2.43 -12.35
CA PRO A 197 -9.79 -1.69 -13.39
C PRO A 197 -9.69 -0.21 -12.99
N ILE A 198 -8.48 0.34 -13.12
CA ILE A 198 -8.18 1.75 -12.86
C ILE A 198 -7.42 2.35 -14.02
N SER A 199 -7.49 3.66 -14.16
CA SER A 199 -6.72 4.43 -15.14
C SER A 199 -5.26 4.60 -14.71
N VAL A 200 -4.40 4.98 -15.65
CA VAL A 200 -3.01 5.38 -15.39
C VAL A 200 -2.79 6.78 -15.91
N ILE A 201 -2.35 7.66 -15.03
CA ILE A 201 -1.91 9.01 -15.39
C ILE A 201 -0.43 8.93 -15.77
N TYR A 202 -0.13 9.17 -17.03
CA TYR A 202 1.25 9.22 -17.51
C TYR A 202 1.79 10.62 -17.26
N ASN A 203 2.77 10.73 -16.39
CA ASN A 203 3.48 11.97 -16.07
C ASN A 203 4.98 11.84 -16.38
N ASP A 204 5.72 12.94 -16.27
CA ASP A 204 7.15 13.02 -16.59
C ASP A 204 8.07 12.32 -15.56
N LYS A 205 7.52 11.49 -14.68
CA LYS A 205 8.32 10.74 -13.73
C LYS A 205 9.19 9.72 -14.46
N VAL A 206 10.49 9.91 -14.36
CA VAL A 206 11.46 8.89 -14.77
C VAL A 206 11.32 7.70 -13.82
N SER A 207 11.05 6.53 -14.36
CA SER A 207 10.94 5.30 -13.58
C SER A 207 12.25 5.04 -12.84
N GLY A 208 12.22 5.03 -11.50
CA GLY A 208 13.36 4.65 -10.66
C GLY A 208 13.64 3.14 -10.65
N VAL A 209 13.01 2.37 -11.53
CA VAL A 209 13.16 0.92 -11.65
C VAL A 209 14.44 0.60 -12.44
N HIS A 210 15.37 -0.12 -11.83
CA HIS A 210 16.55 -0.63 -12.52
C HIS A 210 16.25 -2.00 -13.14
N PRO A 211 16.19 -2.14 -14.50
CA PRO A 211 15.61 -3.31 -15.15
C PRO A 211 16.15 -4.66 -14.67
N LEU A 212 17.47 -4.81 -14.58
CA LEU A 212 18.11 -6.07 -14.18
C LEU A 212 17.95 -6.35 -12.68
N TYR A 213 18.20 -5.34 -11.84
CA TYR A 213 18.21 -5.51 -10.40
C TYR A 213 16.80 -5.78 -9.84
N ASP A 214 15.81 -5.03 -10.33
CA ASP A 214 14.43 -5.20 -9.87
C ASP A 214 13.81 -6.49 -10.45
N THR A 215 14.27 -6.96 -11.60
CA THR A 215 13.90 -8.27 -12.15
C THR A 215 14.38 -9.41 -11.25
N LEU A 216 15.65 -9.41 -10.83
CA LEU A 216 16.19 -10.41 -9.90
C LEU A 216 15.45 -10.40 -8.56
N ARG A 217 15.14 -9.21 -8.05
CA ARG A 217 14.35 -9.06 -6.81
C ARG A 217 12.96 -9.62 -6.95
N PHE A 218 12.31 -9.35 -8.08
CA PHE A 218 10.99 -9.91 -8.38
C PHE A 218 11.02 -11.45 -8.35
N PHE A 219 11.96 -12.09 -9.07
CA PHE A 219 12.07 -13.55 -9.05
C PHE A 219 12.36 -14.08 -7.65
N ARG A 220 13.27 -13.45 -6.92
CA ARG A 220 13.54 -13.81 -5.52
C ARG A 220 12.27 -13.69 -4.66
N ALA A 221 11.50 -12.62 -4.79
CA ALA A 221 10.25 -12.44 -4.05
C ALA A 221 9.26 -13.58 -4.34
N VAL A 222 9.09 -13.96 -5.62
CA VAL A 222 8.21 -15.07 -6.00
C VAL A 222 8.68 -16.39 -5.35
N VAL A 223 9.95 -16.76 -5.52
CA VAL A 223 10.51 -18.02 -4.97
C VAL A 223 10.40 -18.05 -3.46
N MET A 224 10.79 -16.97 -2.77
CA MET A 224 10.76 -16.90 -1.30
C MET A 224 9.32 -16.91 -0.77
N SER A 225 8.36 -16.31 -1.46
CA SER A 225 6.95 -16.37 -1.06
C SER A 225 6.40 -17.78 -1.15
N VAL A 226 6.73 -18.51 -2.23
CA VAL A 226 6.32 -19.93 -2.39
C VAL A 226 6.94 -20.81 -1.30
N SER A 227 8.23 -20.62 -1.00
CA SER A 227 8.92 -21.38 0.04
C SER A 227 8.31 -21.15 1.43
N ARG A 228 7.96 -19.91 1.78
CA ARG A 228 7.28 -19.59 3.05
C ARG A 228 5.90 -20.24 3.15
N CYS A 229 5.17 -20.31 2.04
CA CYS A 229 3.88 -20.99 2.02
C CYS A 229 3.99 -22.50 2.26
N ARG A 230 5.08 -23.15 1.78
CA ARG A 230 5.31 -24.60 2.00
C ARG A 230 5.65 -24.94 3.45
N GLY A 231 6.17 -23.98 4.21
CA GLY A 231 6.49 -24.15 5.63
C GLY A 231 5.27 -24.21 6.57
N GLY A 232 4.04 -24.32 6.06
CA GLY A 232 2.84 -24.48 6.88
C GLY A 232 2.45 -23.24 7.68
N HIS A 233 2.93 -22.07 7.33
CA HIS A 233 2.51 -20.82 7.96
C HIS A 233 1.02 -20.58 7.70
N ARG A 234 0.18 -21.10 8.60
CA ARG A 234 -1.19 -20.62 8.72
C ARG A 234 -1.10 -19.16 9.13
N LEU A 235 -1.90 -18.28 8.51
CA LEU A 235 -2.06 -16.93 9.01
C LEU A 235 -2.34 -17.02 10.50
N ALA A 236 -1.56 -16.31 11.30
CA ALA A 236 -1.95 -16.07 12.68
C ALA A 236 -3.38 -15.50 12.66
N PRO A 237 -4.28 -15.92 13.54
CA PRO A 237 -5.59 -15.33 13.63
C PRO A 237 -5.40 -13.81 13.73
N LEU A 238 -6.16 -13.06 12.91
CA LEU A 238 -6.11 -11.60 12.95
C LEU A 238 -6.28 -11.17 14.40
N PRO A 239 -5.38 -10.37 14.97
CA PRO A 239 -5.50 -9.92 16.34
C PRO A 239 -6.88 -9.28 16.53
N ALA A 240 -7.57 -9.65 17.60
CA ALA A 240 -8.88 -9.11 17.93
C ALA A 240 -8.84 -7.58 17.85
N MET A 241 -9.92 -6.99 17.31
CA MET A 241 -10.05 -5.53 17.24
C MET A 241 -9.87 -4.97 18.64
N ALA A 242 -8.87 -4.13 18.86
CA ALA A 242 -8.91 -3.21 19.96
C ALA A 242 -10.22 -2.41 19.85
N THR A 243 -10.91 -2.21 20.96
CA THR A 243 -12.13 -1.40 21.04
C THR A 243 -11.90 -0.11 20.24
N PRO A 244 -12.81 0.29 19.33
CA PRO A 244 -12.58 1.48 18.53
C PRO A 244 -12.33 2.66 19.47
N ALA A 245 -11.21 3.33 19.26
CA ALA A 245 -11.04 4.65 19.85
C ALA A 245 -12.24 5.51 19.42
N PRO A 246 -12.77 6.40 20.29
CA PRO A 246 -13.89 7.24 19.96
C PRO A 246 -13.59 7.94 18.63
N ALA A 247 -14.61 8.02 17.77
CA ALA A 247 -14.51 8.60 16.45
C ALA A 247 -13.65 9.86 16.50
N VAL A 248 -12.50 9.84 15.81
CA VAL A 248 -11.70 11.03 15.61
C VAL A 248 -12.54 11.91 14.68
N THR A 249 -13.43 12.68 15.30
CA THR A 249 -14.12 13.80 14.66
C THR A 249 -13.05 14.78 14.24
N ALA A 250 -13.00 15.05 12.94
CA ALA A 250 -12.20 16.08 12.27
C ALA A 250 -10.74 16.16 12.73
N ALA A 251 -9.83 15.98 11.80
CA ALA A 251 -8.40 16.19 12.03
C ALA A 251 -8.16 17.48 12.82
N PRO A 252 -7.31 17.46 13.86
CA PRO A 252 -6.94 18.70 14.52
C PRO A 252 -6.30 19.62 13.47
N ALA A 253 -6.74 20.87 13.48
CA ALA A 253 -6.20 21.92 12.64
C ALA A 253 -4.76 22.21 13.06
N ALA A 254 -3.82 21.50 12.51
CA ALA A 254 -2.40 21.80 12.28
C ALA A 254 -1.69 20.49 11.90
N PRO A 255 -0.95 20.46 10.80
CA PRO A 255 -0.23 19.24 10.40
C PRO A 255 0.94 18.99 11.35
N ALA A 256 0.79 18.04 12.26
CA ALA A 256 1.89 17.61 13.12
C ALA A 256 2.85 16.73 12.31
N VAL A 257 4.07 17.21 12.10
CA VAL A 257 5.16 16.39 11.58
C VAL A 257 5.73 15.57 12.74
N THR A 258 5.35 14.30 12.83
CA THR A 258 5.83 13.41 13.87
C THR A 258 7.05 12.63 13.37
N ARG A 259 8.17 12.69 14.11
CA ARG A 259 9.34 11.84 13.88
C ARG A 259 9.18 10.54 14.67
N VAL A 260 9.23 9.40 13.98
CA VAL A 260 9.34 8.10 14.64
C VAL A 260 10.80 7.70 14.70
N HIS A 261 11.34 7.58 15.92
CA HIS A 261 12.60 6.88 16.14
C HIS A 261 12.32 5.36 16.10
N PRO A 262 13.19 4.54 15.51
CA PRO A 262 13.06 3.09 15.57
C PRO A 262 13.09 2.69 17.06
N GLY A 263 12.01 2.04 17.52
CA GLY A 263 11.97 1.50 18.88
C GLY A 263 12.99 0.36 19.05
N PRO A 264 13.49 0.11 20.27
CA PRO A 264 14.60 -0.82 20.55
C PRO A 264 14.33 -2.28 20.13
N GLY A 265 13.11 -2.68 19.82
CA GLY A 265 12.76 -4.04 19.37
C GLY A 265 12.97 -4.29 17.87
N LEU A 266 13.23 -3.28 17.06
CA LEU A 266 13.46 -3.43 15.61
C LEU A 266 14.93 -3.74 15.30
N GLU A 267 15.85 -3.23 16.11
CA GLU A 267 17.29 -3.47 15.92
C GLU A 267 17.69 -4.90 16.30
N ALA A 268 17.09 -5.47 17.35
CA ALA A 268 17.39 -6.83 17.79
C ALA A 268 16.96 -7.89 16.77
N ARG A 269 15.90 -7.68 15.97
CA ARG A 269 15.49 -8.61 14.90
C ARG A 269 16.26 -8.44 13.60
N LEU A 270 17.05 -7.38 13.45
CA LEU A 270 17.90 -7.13 12.27
C LEU A 270 19.31 -7.70 12.46
N ALA A 271 19.75 -7.92 13.69
CA ALA A 271 21.06 -8.48 14.01
C ALA A 271 21.13 -10.02 13.84
N THR A 272 19.98 -10.72 13.91
CA THR A 272 19.91 -12.20 13.78
C THR A 272 19.67 -12.67 12.34
N ALA A 273 19.68 -11.80 11.35
CA ALA A 273 19.45 -12.12 9.94
C ALA A 273 20.64 -11.72 9.03
N ARG A 274 21.86 -11.76 9.58
CA ARG A 274 23.09 -11.68 8.76
C ARG A 274 23.56 -13.06 8.35
#